data_5391cf4244d3871163d13b3839ee6f44
#
_entry.id   5391cf4244d3871163d13b3839ee6f44
#
_cell.length_a   1.000
_cell.length_b   1.000
_cell.length_c   1.000
_cell.angle_alpha   90.00
_cell.angle_beta   90.00
_cell.angle_gamma   90.00
#
_symmetry.space_group_name_H-M   'P 1'
#
loop_
_entity.id
_entity.type
_entity.pdbx_description
1 polymer ?
#
loop_
_entity_poly.entity_id
_entity_poly.type
_entity_poly.pdbx_seq_one_letter_code
_entity_poly.pdbx_strand_id
1 'polypeptide(L)'
;PGTVPSWVFRPWASANEWNTQARVEAEIGRSLDEGIRVGVVVIEAWSDEATFTIFRDAQYTPRADAAPMCLGDFTFPHDGAWPDPVRMVEWLHERGVKVLLWQIPLLPVEVPADRHGAEQLAHDRRVLVDEGYAVHEADGQPYANRGWWFPGAFVPDFTSADATAWWLAKRRYLVDELGIDGFKTDGGEHAWGDELRWADGTRGDVTNNRFPNLYAQAYHQLLGECERDGVTFSRAGFTGAGATPCHWAGDEDSTWEAFRASILAGLSAGVSGVFAWGFDHGGFSGEIPSAELYLRSAAMATLCPIMQYHAEYNHHQQPSNDRTPWNIAARHDAAEVVETYRAFTELRDRLVGYLDQQYHAGIASGRPLMRPLSLHWPRDPRVWRFPYQYLLGDHLLVAPVTEPGLERIEVYLPNGSWVDVWDGTELEGGRTHTVDAPIDRIPVFALTHQAASLRGIFTG
;
A
#
# COMPACT_ATOMS: atom_id res chain seq x y z
N PRO A 1 6.59 15.52 -6.18
CA PRO A 1 5.97 14.19 -6.10
C PRO A 1 6.13 13.41 -7.40
N GLY A 2 6.30 12.08 -7.31
CA GLY A 2 6.36 11.19 -8.47
C GLY A 2 4.99 11.02 -9.13
N THR A 3 5.00 10.68 -10.41
CA THR A 3 3.78 10.30 -11.14
C THR A 3 3.43 8.84 -10.86
N VAL A 4 2.15 8.48 -11.01
CA VAL A 4 1.68 7.09 -10.93
C VAL A 4 0.87 6.75 -12.18
N PRO A 5 0.88 5.50 -12.64
CA PRO A 5 -0.04 5.05 -13.67
C PRO A 5 -1.48 5.00 -13.13
N SER A 6 -2.47 5.17 -14.02
CA SER A 6 -3.88 5.23 -13.64
C SER A 6 -4.41 3.97 -12.96
N TRP A 7 -3.80 2.81 -13.20
CA TRP A 7 -4.19 1.56 -12.55
C TRP A 7 -4.00 1.57 -11.03
N VAL A 8 -3.14 2.45 -10.48
CA VAL A 8 -2.96 2.65 -9.03
C VAL A 8 -4.27 3.03 -8.34
N PHE A 9 -5.14 3.73 -9.06
CA PHE A 9 -6.43 4.16 -8.53
C PHE A 9 -7.53 3.09 -8.58
N ARG A 10 -7.26 1.88 -9.09
CA ARG A 10 -8.18 0.75 -9.02
C ARG A 10 -8.16 0.10 -7.63
N PRO A 11 -9.17 -0.72 -7.24
CA PRO A 11 -9.15 -1.40 -5.94
C PRO A 11 -8.01 -2.42 -5.84
N TRP A 12 -7.38 -2.49 -4.66
CA TRP A 12 -6.29 -3.39 -4.31
C TRP A 12 -6.74 -4.45 -3.33
N ALA A 13 -6.20 -5.66 -3.49
CA ALA A 13 -6.47 -6.80 -2.63
C ALA A 13 -5.16 -7.40 -2.11
N SER A 14 -5.10 -7.73 -0.83
CA SER A 14 -3.96 -8.37 -0.19
C SER A 14 -4.36 -9.12 1.07
N ALA A 15 -3.58 -10.13 1.44
CA ALA A 15 -3.55 -10.73 2.76
C ALA A 15 -2.26 -11.53 2.94
N ASN A 16 -1.69 -11.52 4.15
CA ASN A 16 -0.48 -12.29 4.45
C ASN A 16 -0.68 -13.80 4.32
N GLU A 17 -1.91 -14.28 4.47
CA GLU A 17 -2.24 -15.71 4.33
C GLU A 17 -2.37 -16.20 2.89
N TRP A 18 -2.33 -15.31 1.89
CA TRP A 18 -2.34 -15.70 0.49
C TRP A 18 -0.92 -16.10 0.05
N ASN A 19 -0.47 -17.22 0.60
CA ASN A 19 0.91 -17.67 0.54
C ASN A 19 1.13 -18.86 -0.41
N THR A 20 0.20 -19.10 -1.30
CA THR A 20 0.30 -20.08 -2.40
C THR A 20 -0.37 -19.54 -3.65
N GLN A 21 0.11 -19.99 -4.81
CA GLN A 21 -0.51 -19.68 -6.11
C GLN A 21 -2.00 -20.00 -6.12
N ALA A 22 -2.37 -21.21 -5.68
CA ALA A 22 -3.76 -21.65 -5.65
C ALA A 22 -4.63 -20.73 -4.76
N ARG A 23 -4.10 -20.23 -3.64
CA ARG A 23 -4.84 -19.31 -2.78
C ARG A 23 -5.04 -17.94 -3.44
N VAL A 24 -4.00 -17.37 -4.05
CA VAL A 24 -4.10 -16.09 -4.78
C VAL A 24 -5.12 -16.20 -5.91
N GLU A 25 -5.02 -17.25 -6.74
CA GLU A 25 -5.94 -17.47 -7.85
C GLU A 25 -7.39 -17.67 -7.38
N ALA A 26 -7.59 -18.38 -6.25
CA ALA A 26 -8.91 -18.60 -5.69
C ALA A 26 -9.56 -17.31 -5.17
N GLU A 27 -8.82 -16.48 -4.44
CA GLU A 27 -9.36 -15.25 -3.83
C GLU A 27 -9.61 -14.17 -4.89
N ILE A 28 -8.70 -14.01 -5.86
CA ILE A 28 -8.92 -13.08 -6.97
C ILE A 28 -10.02 -13.59 -7.89
N GLY A 29 -10.06 -14.90 -8.20
CA GLY A 29 -11.14 -15.51 -8.96
C GLY A 29 -12.50 -15.26 -8.31
N ARG A 30 -12.61 -15.49 -6.99
CA ARG A 30 -13.84 -15.22 -6.23
C ARG A 30 -14.23 -13.74 -6.29
N SER A 31 -13.26 -12.82 -6.14
CA SER A 31 -13.56 -11.39 -6.28
C SER A 31 -14.24 -11.06 -7.59
N LEU A 32 -13.71 -11.60 -8.70
CA LEU A 32 -14.24 -11.37 -10.04
C LEU A 32 -15.61 -12.04 -10.24
N ASP A 33 -15.81 -13.26 -9.73
CA ASP A 33 -17.08 -13.99 -9.80
C ASP A 33 -18.20 -13.29 -9.02
N GLU A 34 -17.85 -12.67 -7.87
CA GLU A 34 -18.76 -11.86 -7.08
C GLU A 34 -19.00 -10.45 -7.68
N GLY A 35 -18.37 -10.13 -8.82
CA GLY A 35 -18.46 -8.83 -9.48
C GLY A 35 -17.68 -7.70 -8.79
N ILE A 36 -16.83 -8.03 -7.83
CA ILE A 36 -15.98 -7.07 -7.14
C ILE A 36 -14.82 -6.67 -8.07
N ARG A 37 -14.64 -5.38 -8.29
CA ARG A 37 -13.57 -4.85 -9.14
C ARG A 37 -12.24 -4.90 -8.39
N VAL A 38 -11.32 -5.76 -8.85
CA VAL A 38 -9.93 -5.81 -8.36
C VAL A 38 -9.02 -5.41 -9.51
N GLY A 39 -8.13 -4.47 -9.26
CA GLY A 39 -7.17 -4.00 -10.27
C GLY A 39 -5.72 -4.26 -9.89
N VAL A 40 -5.46 -4.56 -8.61
CA VAL A 40 -4.11 -4.82 -8.10
C VAL A 40 -4.17 -5.92 -7.03
N VAL A 41 -3.21 -6.83 -7.06
CA VAL A 41 -2.94 -7.76 -5.96
C VAL A 41 -1.53 -7.54 -5.42
N VAL A 42 -1.41 -7.48 -4.08
CA VAL A 42 -0.12 -7.53 -3.40
C VAL A 42 0.05 -8.92 -2.80
N ILE A 43 1.14 -9.60 -3.17
CA ILE A 43 1.46 -10.92 -2.63
C ILE A 43 2.59 -10.76 -1.60
N GLU A 44 2.26 -10.98 -0.34
CA GLU A 44 3.16 -10.80 0.80
C GLU A 44 4.10 -12.00 0.96
N ALA A 45 3.57 -13.16 1.25
CA ALA A 45 4.32 -14.36 1.62
C ALA A 45 4.69 -15.23 0.41
N TRP A 46 5.20 -14.62 -0.65
CA TRP A 46 5.59 -15.29 -1.88
C TRP A 46 6.96 -15.97 -1.78
N SER A 47 7.88 -15.39 -1.01
CA SER A 47 9.29 -15.76 -1.00
C SER A 47 9.65 -16.84 0.03
N ASP A 48 10.91 -17.25 0.00
CA ASP A 48 11.56 -18.18 0.93
C ASP A 48 11.69 -17.63 2.36
N GLU A 49 11.39 -16.36 2.58
CA GLU A 49 11.55 -15.64 3.85
C GLU A 49 12.99 -15.71 4.43
N ALA A 50 13.96 -15.97 3.58
CA ALA A 50 15.37 -15.96 3.89
C ALA A 50 16.12 -14.94 3.03
N THR A 51 16.06 -15.09 1.71
CA THR A 51 16.70 -14.18 0.76
C THR A 51 15.76 -13.06 0.31
N PHE A 52 14.43 -13.26 0.37
CA PHE A 52 13.39 -12.39 -0.18
C PHE A 52 13.55 -12.11 -1.68
N THR A 53 14.20 -13.05 -2.38
CA THR A 53 14.45 -12.98 -3.82
C THR A 53 14.03 -14.25 -4.56
N ILE A 54 13.69 -15.32 -3.85
CA ILE A 54 13.39 -16.63 -4.39
C ILE A 54 12.00 -17.05 -3.95
N PHE A 55 11.19 -17.56 -4.88
CA PHE A 55 9.88 -18.12 -4.54
C PHE A 55 10.02 -19.30 -3.59
N ARG A 56 9.14 -19.36 -2.59
CA ARG A 56 9.12 -20.49 -1.67
C ARG A 56 8.93 -21.82 -2.44
N ASP A 57 9.67 -22.85 -2.04
CA ASP A 57 9.73 -24.18 -2.61
C ASP A 57 10.38 -24.28 -4.01
N ALA A 58 10.83 -23.17 -4.63
CA ALA A 58 11.57 -23.23 -5.87
C ALA A 58 12.90 -23.97 -5.68
N GLN A 59 13.20 -24.92 -6.55
CA GLN A 59 14.46 -25.67 -6.55
C GLN A 59 15.48 -24.95 -7.43
N TYR A 60 16.70 -24.82 -6.95
CA TYR A 60 17.80 -24.15 -7.63
C TYR A 60 19.16 -24.60 -7.08
N THR A 61 20.23 -24.23 -7.74
CA THR A 61 21.59 -24.44 -7.22
C THR A 61 22.08 -23.14 -6.56
N PRO A 62 22.38 -23.15 -5.25
CA PRO A 62 22.91 -21.97 -4.56
C PRO A 62 24.20 -21.45 -5.21
N ARG A 63 24.31 -20.13 -5.34
CA ARG A 63 25.46 -19.46 -5.97
C ARG A 63 26.41 -18.93 -4.90
N ALA A 64 27.56 -19.59 -4.78
CA ALA A 64 28.58 -19.24 -3.79
C ALA A 64 29.14 -17.82 -3.93
N ASP A 65 29.13 -17.26 -5.12
CA ASP A 65 29.53 -15.88 -5.42
C ASP A 65 28.39 -14.85 -5.22
N ALA A 66 27.23 -15.32 -4.78
CA ALA A 66 26.03 -14.51 -4.62
C ALA A 66 25.61 -13.75 -5.90
N ALA A 67 25.97 -14.27 -7.08
CA ALA A 67 25.55 -13.69 -8.36
C ALA A 67 24.01 -13.75 -8.52
N PRO A 68 23.43 -12.82 -9.28
CA PRO A 68 22.00 -12.82 -9.54
C PRO A 68 21.55 -14.09 -10.29
N MET A 69 20.33 -14.54 -10.03
CA MET A 69 19.68 -15.64 -10.74
C MET A 69 18.68 -15.09 -11.75
N CYS A 70 18.42 -15.84 -12.81
CA CYS A 70 17.34 -15.60 -13.75
C CYS A 70 16.21 -16.63 -13.54
N LEU A 71 15.06 -16.41 -14.17
CA LEU A 71 13.91 -17.32 -14.03
C LEU A 71 14.25 -18.77 -14.44
N GLY A 72 15.12 -18.94 -15.43
CA GLY A 72 15.58 -20.24 -15.92
C GLY A 72 16.46 -21.03 -14.94
N ASP A 73 16.98 -20.41 -13.88
CA ASP A 73 17.75 -21.08 -12.83
C ASP A 73 16.84 -21.83 -11.83
N PHE A 74 15.53 -21.60 -11.89
CA PHE A 74 14.56 -22.19 -10.95
C PHE A 74 13.74 -23.31 -11.59
N THR A 75 13.49 -24.34 -10.80
CA THR A 75 12.48 -25.36 -11.10
C THR A 75 11.39 -25.25 -10.03
N PHE A 76 10.15 -25.07 -10.46
CA PHE A 76 9.00 -24.94 -9.58
C PHE A 76 8.32 -26.30 -9.44
N PRO A 77 8.36 -26.96 -8.23
CA PRO A 77 7.68 -28.23 -8.02
C PRO A 77 6.16 -28.09 -8.19
N HIS A 78 5.52 -29.05 -8.83
CA HIS A 78 4.08 -29.02 -9.08
C HIS A 78 3.24 -29.09 -7.80
N ASP A 79 3.80 -29.62 -6.72
CA ASP A 79 3.24 -29.70 -5.37
C ASP A 79 3.80 -28.63 -4.41
N GLY A 80 4.62 -27.71 -4.91
CA GLY A 80 5.13 -26.55 -4.16
C GLY A 80 4.10 -25.44 -4.02
N ALA A 81 4.44 -24.42 -3.25
CA ALA A 81 3.57 -23.26 -3.02
C ALA A 81 3.28 -22.47 -4.31
N TRP A 82 4.24 -22.43 -5.23
CA TRP A 82 4.19 -21.63 -6.46
C TRP A 82 4.58 -22.51 -7.66
N PRO A 83 3.71 -23.43 -8.12
CA PRO A 83 4.06 -24.39 -9.18
C PRO A 83 4.29 -23.77 -10.54
N ASP A 84 3.70 -22.62 -10.83
CA ASP A 84 3.88 -21.89 -12.08
C ASP A 84 3.64 -20.38 -11.88
N PRO A 85 4.60 -19.65 -11.28
CA PRO A 85 4.42 -18.24 -11.01
C PRO A 85 4.31 -17.37 -12.27
N VAL A 86 4.89 -17.82 -13.39
CA VAL A 86 4.76 -17.13 -14.69
C VAL A 86 3.30 -17.18 -15.15
N ARG A 87 2.72 -18.39 -15.17
CA ARG A 87 1.31 -18.57 -15.57
C ARG A 87 0.36 -17.82 -14.63
N MET A 88 0.66 -17.75 -13.33
CA MET A 88 -0.14 -16.98 -12.38
C MET A 88 -0.13 -15.49 -12.73
N VAL A 89 1.05 -14.90 -12.97
CA VAL A 89 1.16 -13.48 -13.34
C VAL A 89 0.45 -13.20 -14.68
N GLU A 90 0.62 -14.06 -15.68
CA GLU A 90 -0.11 -13.96 -16.95
C GLU A 90 -1.62 -14.03 -16.74
N TRP A 91 -2.10 -14.98 -15.93
CA TRP A 91 -3.51 -15.16 -15.61
C TRP A 91 -4.12 -13.93 -14.93
N LEU A 92 -3.37 -13.28 -14.03
CA LEU A 92 -3.77 -12.03 -13.39
C LEU A 92 -3.81 -10.88 -14.40
N HIS A 93 -2.80 -10.75 -15.25
CA HIS A 93 -2.75 -9.71 -16.28
C HIS A 93 -3.86 -9.86 -17.34
N GLU A 94 -4.19 -11.08 -17.77
CA GLU A 94 -5.33 -11.37 -18.67
C GLU A 94 -6.66 -10.85 -18.11
N ARG A 95 -6.75 -10.71 -16.76
CA ARG A 95 -7.92 -10.19 -16.04
C ARG A 95 -7.79 -8.72 -15.66
N GLY A 96 -6.73 -8.06 -16.11
CA GLY A 96 -6.45 -6.65 -15.84
C GLY A 96 -6.02 -6.39 -14.40
N VAL A 97 -5.50 -7.40 -13.70
CA VAL A 97 -5.00 -7.29 -12.32
C VAL A 97 -3.48 -7.16 -12.35
N LYS A 98 -2.96 -6.09 -11.76
CA LYS A 98 -1.54 -5.81 -11.58
C LYS A 98 -0.98 -6.54 -10.36
N VAL A 99 0.31 -6.89 -10.39
CA VAL A 99 0.95 -7.71 -9.36
C VAL A 99 2.10 -6.97 -8.71
N LEU A 100 2.04 -6.82 -7.38
CA LEU A 100 3.15 -6.34 -6.57
C LEU A 100 3.62 -7.47 -5.64
N LEU A 101 4.95 -7.57 -5.49
CA LEU A 101 5.56 -8.49 -4.54
C LEU A 101 6.14 -7.74 -3.34
N TRP A 102 5.93 -8.30 -2.15
CA TRP A 102 6.45 -7.75 -0.90
C TRP A 102 7.98 -7.84 -0.83
N GLN A 103 8.61 -6.82 -0.27
CA GLN A 103 10.04 -6.71 -0.05
C GLN A 103 10.35 -6.02 1.28
N ILE A 104 11.54 -6.33 1.82
CA ILE A 104 12.12 -5.70 3.00
C ILE A 104 13.60 -5.40 2.75
N PRO A 105 14.17 -4.29 3.23
CA PRO A 105 15.57 -3.92 2.98
C PRO A 105 16.50 -4.49 4.05
N LEU A 106 16.41 -5.80 4.27
CA LEU A 106 17.18 -6.52 5.30
C LEU A 106 17.69 -7.86 4.77
N LEU A 107 18.84 -8.25 5.27
CA LEU A 107 19.37 -9.59 5.07
C LEU A 107 19.47 -10.29 6.44
N PRO A 108 18.61 -11.27 6.74
CA PRO A 108 18.61 -11.98 8.03
C PRO A 108 19.96 -12.56 8.37
N VAL A 109 20.33 -12.57 9.65
CA VAL A 109 21.65 -13.10 10.08
C VAL A 109 21.66 -14.61 10.06
N GLU A 110 20.61 -15.21 10.55
CA GLU A 110 20.43 -16.66 10.61
C GLU A 110 18.96 -17.02 10.36
N VAL A 111 18.78 -18.11 9.67
CA VAL A 111 17.52 -18.84 9.57
C VAL A 111 17.81 -20.30 9.92
N PRO A 112 16.83 -21.11 10.32
CA PRO A 112 17.03 -22.53 10.52
C PRO A 112 17.72 -23.18 9.31
N ALA A 113 18.69 -24.07 9.55
CA ALA A 113 19.51 -24.64 8.47
C ALA A 113 18.71 -25.46 7.43
N ASP A 114 17.55 -25.94 7.84
CA ASP A 114 16.57 -26.63 7.00
C ASP A 114 15.57 -25.68 6.32
N ARG A 115 15.65 -24.37 6.61
CA ARG A 115 14.83 -23.38 5.93
C ARG A 115 15.24 -23.29 4.47
N HIS A 116 14.26 -23.30 3.58
CA HIS A 116 14.47 -23.00 2.17
C HIS A 116 15.19 -21.64 2.02
N GLY A 117 16.21 -21.58 1.19
CA GLY A 117 17.03 -20.37 1.02
C GLY A 117 18.19 -20.19 2.00
N ALA A 118 18.33 -21.00 3.05
CA ALA A 118 19.36 -20.82 4.08
C ALA A 118 20.79 -20.82 3.55
N GLU A 119 21.11 -21.71 2.59
CA GLU A 119 22.44 -21.78 1.98
C GLU A 119 22.74 -20.53 1.11
N GLN A 120 21.78 -20.11 0.29
CA GLN A 120 21.94 -18.90 -0.51
C GLN A 120 22.07 -17.65 0.38
N LEU A 121 21.28 -17.55 1.45
CA LEU A 121 21.38 -16.50 2.44
C LEU A 121 22.79 -16.41 3.03
N ALA A 122 23.39 -17.56 3.38
CA ALA A 122 24.75 -17.60 3.92
C ALA A 122 25.78 -17.05 2.90
N HIS A 123 25.62 -17.36 1.62
CA HIS A 123 26.45 -16.82 0.56
C HIS A 123 26.23 -15.31 0.37
N ASP A 124 25.00 -14.88 0.34
CA ASP A 124 24.63 -13.47 0.19
C ASP A 124 25.19 -12.62 1.33
N ARG A 125 25.07 -13.11 2.57
CA ARG A 125 25.63 -12.45 3.75
C ARG A 125 27.15 -12.32 3.69
N ARG A 126 27.84 -13.37 3.27
CA ARG A 126 29.30 -13.32 3.13
C ARG A 126 29.69 -12.23 2.13
N VAL A 127 29.08 -12.20 0.94
CA VAL A 127 29.38 -11.19 -0.07
C VAL A 127 29.05 -9.79 0.44
N LEU A 128 27.88 -9.60 1.08
CA LEU A 128 27.49 -8.32 1.64
C LEU A 128 28.51 -7.78 2.65
N VAL A 129 29.10 -8.67 3.48
CA VAL A 129 30.12 -8.30 4.47
C VAL A 129 31.49 -8.09 3.82
N ASP A 130 31.94 -9.03 2.98
CA ASP A 130 33.28 -9.02 2.38
C ASP A 130 33.47 -7.83 1.42
N GLU A 131 32.44 -7.43 0.68
CA GLU A 131 32.42 -6.30 -0.23
C GLU A 131 32.05 -4.96 0.45
N GLY A 132 31.71 -4.97 1.75
CA GLY A 132 31.34 -3.76 2.49
C GLY A 132 30.01 -3.16 2.05
N TYR A 133 29.04 -3.97 1.64
CA TYR A 133 27.73 -3.54 1.15
C TYR A 133 26.71 -3.26 2.27
N ALA A 134 27.05 -3.57 3.52
CA ALA A 134 26.23 -3.24 4.68
C ALA A 134 26.50 -1.83 5.19
N VAL A 135 25.52 -1.26 5.90
CA VAL A 135 25.75 -0.13 6.81
C VAL A 135 26.72 -0.58 7.91
N HIS A 136 27.60 0.29 8.38
CA HIS A 136 28.63 -0.04 9.36
C HIS A 136 28.44 0.67 10.70
N GLU A 137 28.93 0.02 11.74
CA GLU A 137 29.14 0.61 13.05
C GLU A 137 30.33 1.59 13.01
N ALA A 138 30.51 2.39 14.07
CA ALA A 138 31.62 3.34 14.19
C ALA A 138 32.99 2.66 14.17
N ASP A 139 33.10 1.41 14.61
CA ASP A 139 34.32 0.59 14.61
C ASP A 139 34.58 -0.15 13.27
N GLY A 140 33.71 0.04 12.29
CA GLY A 140 33.83 -0.59 10.96
C GLY A 140 33.23 -1.99 10.84
N GLN A 141 32.61 -2.53 11.91
CA GLN A 141 31.88 -3.79 11.79
C GLN A 141 30.54 -3.57 11.07
N PRO A 142 30.01 -4.58 10.34
CA PRO A 142 28.69 -4.49 9.79
C PRO A 142 27.63 -4.23 10.87
N TYR A 143 26.75 -3.27 10.61
CA TYR A 143 25.67 -2.96 11.51
C TYR A 143 24.64 -4.10 11.56
N ALA A 144 24.30 -4.54 12.76
CA ALA A 144 23.23 -5.49 13.04
C ALA A 144 21.98 -4.76 13.54
N ASN A 145 20.85 -4.94 12.90
CA ASN A 145 19.59 -4.29 13.25
C ASN A 145 19.25 -4.48 14.74
N ARG A 146 19.05 -3.36 15.44
CA ARG A 146 18.73 -3.33 16.87
C ARG A 146 17.22 -3.30 17.14
N GLY A 147 16.41 -3.13 16.06
CA GLY A 147 14.95 -3.09 16.17
C GLY A 147 14.35 -4.46 16.48
N TRP A 148 13.09 -4.45 16.90
CA TRP A 148 12.36 -5.68 17.27
C TRP A 148 12.07 -6.57 16.05
N TRP A 149 11.91 -5.98 14.87
CA TRP A 149 11.60 -6.70 13.63
C TRP A 149 12.88 -7.07 12.91
N PHE A 150 13.09 -8.34 12.67
CA PHE A 150 14.36 -8.91 12.16
C PHE A 150 15.58 -8.50 12.98
N PRO A 151 15.61 -8.75 14.31
CA PRO A 151 16.75 -8.38 15.14
C PRO A 151 18.03 -9.06 14.64
N GLY A 152 19.12 -8.32 14.59
CA GLY A 152 20.42 -8.81 14.13
C GLY A 152 20.60 -8.85 12.61
N ALA A 153 19.55 -8.60 11.80
CA ALA A 153 19.69 -8.57 10.35
C ALA A 153 20.64 -7.45 9.87
N PHE A 154 21.38 -7.70 8.78
CA PHE A 154 22.18 -6.68 8.13
C PHE A 154 21.33 -5.74 7.29
N VAL A 155 21.68 -4.47 7.30
CA VAL A 155 21.04 -3.42 6.53
C VAL A 155 21.93 -3.09 5.32
N PRO A 156 21.46 -3.29 4.08
CA PRO A 156 22.20 -2.91 2.89
C PRO A 156 22.35 -1.38 2.81
N ASP A 157 23.51 -0.92 2.36
CA ASP A 157 23.80 0.50 2.24
C ASP A 157 23.41 1.04 0.84
N PHE A 158 22.22 1.61 0.74
CA PHE A 158 21.72 2.22 -0.50
C PHE A 158 22.36 3.59 -0.82
N THR A 159 23.34 4.07 -0.04
CA THR A 159 24.19 5.17 -0.44
C THR A 159 25.38 4.71 -1.29
N SER A 160 25.69 3.41 -1.29
CA SER A 160 26.65 2.75 -2.16
C SER A 160 26.00 2.33 -3.48
N ALA A 161 26.54 2.80 -4.61
CA ALA A 161 26.07 2.39 -5.94
C ALA A 161 26.28 0.89 -6.18
N ASP A 162 27.41 0.33 -5.74
CA ASP A 162 27.75 -1.07 -5.92
C ASP A 162 26.84 -1.97 -5.07
N ALA A 163 26.61 -1.62 -3.81
CA ALA A 163 25.69 -2.33 -2.94
C ALA A 163 24.25 -2.31 -3.50
N THR A 164 23.81 -1.15 -3.97
CA THR A 164 22.49 -0.98 -4.61
C THR A 164 22.38 -1.84 -5.87
N ALA A 165 23.37 -1.81 -6.75
CA ALA A 165 23.37 -2.61 -7.97
C ALA A 165 23.36 -4.11 -7.67
N TRP A 166 24.17 -4.58 -6.73
CA TRP A 166 24.20 -5.98 -6.30
C TRP A 166 22.85 -6.42 -5.72
N TRP A 167 22.24 -5.60 -4.86
CA TRP A 167 20.95 -5.87 -4.25
C TRP A 167 19.82 -5.97 -5.28
N LEU A 168 19.75 -5.01 -6.21
CA LEU A 168 18.68 -4.94 -7.21
C LEU A 168 18.86 -6.01 -8.31
N ALA A 169 20.09 -6.36 -8.66
CA ALA A 169 20.36 -7.39 -9.67
C ALA A 169 19.68 -8.74 -9.34
N LYS A 170 19.57 -9.08 -8.04
CA LYS A 170 18.90 -10.30 -7.57
C LYS A 170 17.36 -10.26 -7.74
N ARG A 171 16.80 -9.09 -7.97
CA ARG A 171 15.34 -8.86 -8.08
C ARG A 171 14.90 -8.57 -9.51
N ARG A 172 15.88 -8.32 -10.40
CA ARG A 172 15.63 -7.92 -11.78
C ARG A 172 14.76 -8.93 -12.53
N TYR A 173 15.00 -10.24 -12.35
CA TYR A 173 14.23 -11.28 -13.03
C TYR A 173 12.72 -11.25 -12.69
N LEU A 174 12.37 -10.77 -11.49
CA LEU A 174 10.96 -10.62 -11.08
C LEU A 174 10.24 -9.60 -11.98
N VAL A 175 10.96 -8.57 -12.42
CA VAL A 175 10.42 -7.51 -13.28
C VAL A 175 10.52 -7.88 -14.75
N ASP A 176 11.74 -8.23 -15.21
CA ASP A 176 12.04 -8.45 -16.64
C ASP A 176 11.44 -9.75 -17.19
N GLU A 177 11.53 -10.83 -16.42
CA GLU A 177 11.18 -12.18 -16.90
C GLU A 177 9.82 -12.65 -16.35
N LEU A 178 9.54 -12.45 -15.06
CA LEU A 178 8.26 -12.81 -14.46
C LEU A 178 7.17 -11.78 -14.77
N GLY A 179 7.54 -10.51 -14.93
CA GLY A 179 6.65 -9.46 -15.39
C GLY A 179 5.80 -8.80 -14.31
N ILE A 180 6.23 -8.79 -13.04
CA ILE A 180 5.50 -8.07 -11.99
C ILE A 180 5.44 -6.56 -12.28
N ASP A 181 4.44 -5.88 -11.70
CA ASP A 181 4.17 -4.47 -11.94
C ASP A 181 4.70 -3.55 -10.83
N GLY A 182 5.29 -4.12 -9.77
CA GLY A 182 5.86 -3.31 -8.71
C GLY A 182 6.22 -4.10 -7.46
N PHE A 183 6.59 -3.33 -6.43
CA PHE A 183 6.99 -3.88 -5.15
C PHE A 183 6.26 -3.19 -4.01
N LYS A 184 5.75 -3.96 -3.04
CA LYS A 184 5.45 -3.43 -1.72
C LYS A 184 6.76 -3.35 -0.94
N THR A 185 7.30 -2.14 -0.81
CA THR A 185 8.58 -1.86 -0.15
C THR A 185 8.33 -1.57 1.33
N ASP A 186 8.17 -2.66 2.09
CA ASP A 186 7.89 -2.63 3.51
C ASP A 186 9.15 -2.41 4.35
N GLY A 187 8.97 -1.96 5.59
CA GLY A 187 10.08 -1.63 6.46
C GLY A 187 10.79 -0.32 6.10
N GLY A 188 12.09 -0.28 6.37
CA GLY A 188 12.93 0.91 6.17
C GLY A 188 13.24 1.65 7.48
N GLU A 189 12.67 1.24 8.61
CA GLU A 189 12.92 1.81 9.94
C GLU A 189 13.99 1.04 10.74
N HIS A 190 15.00 0.49 10.06
CA HIS A 190 15.92 -0.47 10.66
C HIS A 190 17.30 0.10 11.00
N ALA A 191 17.60 1.33 10.61
CA ALA A 191 18.87 1.98 10.91
C ALA A 191 18.78 2.76 12.22
N TRP A 192 19.37 2.22 13.30
CA TRP A 192 19.33 2.77 14.64
C TRP A 192 20.72 3.08 15.17
N GLY A 193 21.01 4.34 15.41
CA GLY A 193 22.25 4.83 16.00
C GLY A 193 22.88 5.97 15.21
N ASP A 194 23.15 7.09 15.89
CA ASP A 194 23.70 8.30 15.30
C ASP A 194 25.14 8.10 14.79
N GLU A 195 25.84 7.09 15.35
CA GLU A 195 27.24 6.78 15.02
C GLU A 195 27.41 5.87 13.81
N LEU A 196 26.33 5.34 13.21
CA LEU A 196 26.41 4.52 12.02
C LEU A 196 27.17 5.24 10.91
N ARG A 197 27.83 4.47 10.06
CA ARG A 197 28.61 4.95 8.92
C ARG A 197 28.01 4.45 7.63
N TRP A 198 27.77 5.38 6.74
CA TRP A 198 27.22 5.13 5.41
C TRP A 198 28.33 5.33 4.36
N ALA A 199 28.27 4.62 3.24
CA ALA A 199 29.32 4.63 2.19
C ALA A 199 29.54 6.01 1.57
N ASP A 200 28.53 6.89 1.55
CA ASP A 200 28.65 8.27 1.09
C ASP A 200 29.39 9.20 2.10
N GLY A 201 29.90 8.65 3.19
CA GLY A 201 30.62 9.38 4.24
C GLY A 201 29.71 10.04 5.28
N THR A 202 28.42 9.92 5.15
CA THR A 202 27.48 10.46 6.13
C THR A 202 27.36 9.56 7.37
N ARG A 203 26.80 10.12 8.44
CA ARG A 203 26.54 9.42 9.69
C ARG A 203 25.07 9.10 9.86
N GLY A 204 24.77 8.25 10.85
CA GLY A 204 23.43 7.83 11.18
C GLY A 204 22.48 9.00 11.53
N ASP A 205 22.98 10.02 12.25
CA ASP A 205 22.22 11.24 12.58
C ASP A 205 21.72 12.02 11.34
N VAL A 206 22.34 11.79 10.17
CA VAL A 206 21.93 12.39 8.89
C VAL A 206 21.13 11.41 8.02
N THR A 207 21.57 10.15 7.93
CA THR A 207 21.09 9.23 6.89
C THR A 207 20.07 8.21 7.39
N ASN A 208 19.99 7.89 8.68
CA ASN A 208 19.03 6.89 9.16
C ASN A 208 17.58 7.20 8.74
N ASN A 209 17.15 8.45 8.84
CA ASN A 209 15.82 8.85 8.40
C ASN A 209 15.68 8.94 6.87
N ARG A 210 16.80 9.05 6.12
CA ARG A 210 16.79 9.03 4.64
C ARG A 210 16.74 7.60 4.08
N PHE A 211 17.13 6.63 4.87
CA PHE A 211 17.25 5.23 4.45
C PHE A 211 15.99 4.69 3.77
N PRO A 212 14.76 4.85 4.33
CA PRO A 212 13.56 4.38 3.65
C PRO A 212 13.35 5.01 2.27
N ASN A 213 13.68 6.29 2.10
CA ASN A 213 13.59 6.95 0.79
C ASN A 213 14.61 6.37 -0.21
N LEU A 214 15.85 6.14 0.22
CA LEU A 214 16.89 5.56 -0.63
C LEU A 214 16.50 4.15 -1.08
N TYR A 215 15.99 3.35 -0.16
CA TYR A 215 15.47 2.02 -0.43
C TYR A 215 14.34 2.04 -1.48
N ALA A 216 13.28 2.81 -1.23
CA ALA A 216 12.14 2.91 -2.14
C ALA A 216 12.55 3.45 -3.52
N GLN A 217 13.45 4.46 -3.56
CA GLN A 217 13.97 5.03 -4.80
C GLN A 217 14.76 4.01 -5.62
N ALA A 218 15.58 3.17 -4.96
CA ALA A 218 16.34 2.12 -5.65
C ALA A 218 15.41 1.14 -6.38
N TYR A 219 14.33 0.69 -5.72
CA TYR A 219 13.35 -0.20 -6.35
C TYR A 219 12.53 0.50 -7.45
N HIS A 220 12.17 1.76 -7.24
CA HIS A 220 11.49 2.54 -8.28
C HIS A 220 12.38 2.75 -9.52
N GLN A 221 13.68 2.98 -9.32
CA GLN A 221 14.65 3.05 -10.41
C GLN A 221 14.74 1.73 -11.17
N LEU A 222 14.77 0.58 -10.48
CA LEU A 222 14.78 -0.74 -11.12
C LEU A 222 13.58 -0.92 -12.06
N LEU A 223 12.38 -0.53 -11.62
CA LEU A 223 11.19 -0.58 -12.48
C LEU A 223 11.36 0.26 -13.75
N GLY A 224 11.91 1.48 -13.61
CA GLY A 224 12.20 2.36 -14.74
C GLY A 224 13.27 1.79 -15.70
N GLU A 225 14.33 1.19 -15.17
CA GLU A 225 15.36 0.52 -15.98
C GLU A 225 14.83 -0.68 -16.76
N CYS A 226 13.83 -1.36 -16.23
CA CYS A 226 13.11 -2.46 -16.88
C CYS A 226 11.96 -1.97 -17.78
N GLU A 227 11.87 -0.67 -18.04
CA GLU A 227 10.79 -0.05 -18.84
C GLU A 227 9.38 -0.44 -18.37
N ARG A 228 9.23 -0.69 -17.05
CA ARG A 228 7.97 -1.08 -16.44
C ARG A 228 7.24 0.16 -15.92
N ASP A 229 5.99 0.35 -16.37
CA ASP A 229 5.08 1.36 -15.81
C ASP A 229 4.55 0.87 -14.45
N GLY A 230 5.46 0.82 -13.48
CA GLY A 230 5.26 0.20 -12.18
C GLY A 230 5.45 1.16 -11.02
N VAL A 231 5.11 0.69 -9.81
CA VAL A 231 5.22 1.49 -8.59
C VAL A 231 5.92 0.74 -7.45
N THR A 232 6.49 1.51 -6.54
CA THR A 232 6.77 1.07 -5.17
C THR A 232 5.63 1.49 -4.26
N PHE A 233 5.26 0.62 -3.31
CA PHE A 233 4.27 0.89 -2.30
C PHE A 233 4.94 0.78 -0.94
N SER A 234 5.23 1.93 -0.31
CA SER A 234 6.18 2.04 0.80
C SER A 234 5.49 2.37 2.11
N ARG A 235 5.97 1.78 3.23
CA ARG A 235 5.50 2.11 4.57
C ARG A 235 6.22 3.33 5.13
N ALA A 236 7.53 3.25 5.18
CA ALA A 236 8.35 4.29 5.77
C ALA A 236 8.70 5.38 4.76
N GLY A 237 8.92 6.59 5.29
CA GLY A 237 9.35 7.73 4.49
C GLY A 237 9.81 8.88 5.38
N PHE A 238 10.58 9.78 4.79
CA PHE A 238 11.05 11.01 5.42
C PHE A 238 10.90 12.15 4.42
N THR A 239 11.47 13.31 4.73
CA THR A 239 11.50 14.46 3.79
C THR A 239 11.98 14.00 2.41
N GLY A 240 11.15 14.22 1.38
CA GLY A 240 11.41 13.76 0.01
C GLY A 240 10.74 12.42 -0.37
N ALA A 241 10.05 11.75 0.55
CA ALA A 241 9.36 10.47 0.29
C ALA A 241 8.35 10.54 -0.88
N GLY A 242 7.76 11.70 -1.13
CA GLY A 242 6.88 11.90 -2.29
C GLY A 242 7.53 11.68 -3.67
N ALA A 243 8.85 11.49 -3.75
CA ALA A 243 9.53 11.11 -5.00
C ALA A 243 9.18 9.66 -5.41
N THR A 244 8.90 8.79 -4.45
CA THR A 244 8.34 7.45 -4.64
C THR A 244 6.86 7.52 -4.27
N PRO A 245 5.95 7.37 -5.23
CA PRO A 245 4.64 8.00 -5.12
C PRO A 245 3.66 7.32 -4.17
N CYS A 246 3.72 5.98 -3.98
CA CYS A 246 2.70 5.24 -3.25
C CYS A 246 3.15 4.85 -1.84
N HIS A 247 2.33 5.22 -0.84
CA HIS A 247 2.56 4.87 0.57
C HIS A 247 1.26 4.42 1.24
N TRP A 248 1.40 3.66 2.34
CA TRP A 248 0.26 3.30 3.20
C TRP A 248 0.53 3.64 4.68
N ALA A 249 -0.52 3.57 5.49
CA ALA A 249 -0.49 3.98 6.90
C ALA A 249 0.35 3.07 7.81
N GLY A 250 0.64 1.84 7.39
CA GLY A 250 1.28 0.82 8.22
C GLY A 250 0.25 -0.17 8.78
N ASP A 251 0.50 -0.69 9.97
CA ASP A 251 -0.21 -1.83 10.57
C ASP A 251 -1.25 -1.34 11.59
N GLU A 252 -2.26 -0.61 11.14
CA GLU A 252 -3.30 -0.07 12.01
C GLU A 252 -4.22 -1.15 12.59
N ASP A 253 -4.65 -0.97 13.83
CA ASP A 253 -5.64 -1.83 14.48
C ASP A 253 -7.03 -1.71 13.84
N SER A 254 -7.83 -2.80 13.92
CA SER A 254 -9.19 -2.84 13.43
C SER A 254 -10.17 -2.16 14.42
N THR A 255 -9.98 -0.85 14.63
CA THR A 255 -10.76 -0.03 15.56
C THR A 255 -11.21 1.29 14.95
N TRP A 256 -12.31 1.85 15.47
CA TRP A 256 -12.76 3.19 15.08
C TRP A 256 -11.72 4.28 15.37
N GLU A 257 -10.91 4.10 16.40
CA GLU A 257 -9.87 5.04 16.78
C GLU A 257 -8.74 5.03 15.76
N ALA A 258 -8.28 3.85 15.37
CA ALA A 258 -7.28 3.70 14.31
C ALA A 258 -7.79 4.22 12.96
N PHE A 259 -9.07 3.97 12.63
CA PHE A 259 -9.69 4.51 11.42
C PHE A 259 -9.66 6.05 11.39
N ARG A 260 -10.03 6.71 12.50
CA ARG A 260 -9.93 8.17 12.61
C ARG A 260 -8.49 8.67 12.47
N ALA A 261 -7.54 7.96 13.11
CA ALA A 261 -6.12 8.29 13.01
C ALA A 261 -5.60 8.17 11.58
N SER A 262 -6.03 7.14 10.83
CA SER A 262 -5.67 6.93 9.43
C SER A 262 -6.12 8.07 8.53
N ILE A 263 -7.32 8.63 8.74
CA ILE A 263 -7.77 9.81 7.99
C ILE A 263 -6.81 10.99 8.20
N LEU A 264 -6.47 11.28 9.46
CA LEU A 264 -5.55 12.38 9.79
C LEU A 264 -4.14 12.13 9.27
N ALA A 265 -3.67 10.88 9.32
CA ALA A 265 -2.38 10.47 8.77
C ALA A 265 -2.31 10.73 7.25
N GLY A 266 -3.36 10.33 6.51
CA GLY A 266 -3.44 10.57 5.07
C GLY A 266 -3.46 12.04 4.69
N LEU A 267 -4.20 12.87 5.43
CA LEU A 267 -4.22 14.31 5.26
C LEU A 267 -2.85 14.94 5.55
N SER A 268 -2.18 14.48 6.61
CA SER A 268 -0.83 14.93 6.99
C SER A 268 0.22 14.47 5.98
N ALA A 269 0.16 13.23 5.52
CA ALA A 269 1.05 12.69 4.48
C ALA A 269 0.90 13.49 3.17
N GLY A 270 -0.34 13.78 2.78
CA GLY A 270 -0.64 14.59 1.60
C GLY A 270 0.03 15.96 1.63
N VAL A 271 -0.14 16.73 2.70
CA VAL A 271 0.48 18.07 2.82
C VAL A 271 1.99 17.99 3.01
N SER A 272 2.54 16.82 3.34
CA SER A 272 3.97 16.54 3.42
C SER A 272 4.59 16.05 2.09
N GLY A 273 3.78 15.93 1.02
CA GLY A 273 4.26 15.60 -0.32
C GLY A 273 3.98 14.15 -0.77
N VAL A 274 3.36 13.31 0.04
CA VAL A 274 2.91 11.95 -0.32
C VAL A 274 1.50 12.05 -0.89
N PHE A 275 1.36 12.01 -2.21
CA PHE A 275 0.09 12.29 -2.88
C PHE A 275 -0.75 11.05 -3.17
N ALA A 276 -0.13 9.88 -3.38
CA ALA A 276 -0.81 8.60 -3.50
C ALA A 276 -0.65 7.82 -2.18
N TRP A 277 -1.61 7.97 -1.30
CA TRP A 277 -1.63 7.38 0.03
C TRP A 277 -2.86 6.49 0.20
N GLY A 278 -2.71 5.41 0.96
CA GLY A 278 -3.78 4.51 1.35
C GLY A 278 -3.64 4.02 2.78
N PHE A 279 -4.56 3.19 3.18
CA PHE A 279 -4.56 2.48 4.46
C PHE A 279 -5.29 1.15 4.28
N ASP A 280 -5.07 0.22 5.18
CA ASP A 280 -5.75 -1.07 5.17
C ASP A 280 -7.17 -0.88 5.74
N HIS A 281 -8.16 -0.68 4.86
CA HIS A 281 -9.51 -0.39 5.32
C HIS A 281 -10.10 -1.56 6.12
N GLY A 282 -10.73 -1.24 7.24
CA GLY A 282 -11.13 -2.20 8.24
C GLY A 282 -10.04 -2.53 9.26
N GLY A 283 -8.80 -2.09 9.02
CA GLY A 283 -7.61 -2.35 9.83
C GLY A 283 -6.85 -3.60 9.40
N PHE A 284 -5.56 -3.61 9.67
CA PHE A 284 -4.63 -4.71 9.40
C PHE A 284 -4.55 -5.69 10.57
N SER A 285 -4.29 -5.16 11.78
CA SER A 285 -4.01 -5.92 12.98
C SER A 285 -5.23 -6.16 13.87
N GLY A 286 -5.10 -7.13 14.77
CA GLY A 286 -6.04 -7.41 15.84
C GLY A 286 -7.27 -8.19 15.39
N GLU A 287 -8.32 -8.10 16.19
CA GLU A 287 -9.58 -8.77 15.92
C GLU A 287 -10.19 -8.31 14.60
N ILE A 288 -10.94 -9.20 13.97
CA ILE A 288 -11.63 -8.86 12.72
C ILE A 288 -12.58 -7.67 12.97
N PRO A 289 -12.60 -6.64 12.10
CA PRO A 289 -13.45 -5.48 12.30
C PRO A 289 -14.93 -5.86 12.28
N SER A 290 -15.78 -5.07 12.98
CA SER A 290 -17.22 -5.20 12.79
C SER A 290 -17.59 -4.92 11.32
N ALA A 291 -18.73 -5.46 10.87
CA ALA A 291 -19.22 -5.21 9.52
C ALA A 291 -19.41 -3.70 9.25
N GLU A 292 -19.88 -2.94 10.24
CA GLU A 292 -20.03 -1.49 10.11
C GLU A 292 -18.70 -0.78 9.94
N LEU A 293 -17.70 -1.06 10.79
CA LEU A 293 -16.37 -0.45 10.67
C LEU A 293 -15.75 -0.78 9.30
N TYR A 294 -15.86 -2.03 8.86
CA TYR A 294 -15.36 -2.46 7.56
C TYR A 294 -16.00 -1.64 6.43
N LEU A 295 -17.32 -1.53 6.40
CA LEU A 295 -18.02 -0.82 5.33
C LEU A 295 -17.80 0.70 5.38
N ARG A 296 -17.79 1.32 6.58
CA ARG A 296 -17.51 2.77 6.72
C ARG A 296 -16.09 3.12 6.28
N SER A 297 -15.11 2.30 6.64
CA SER A 297 -13.73 2.50 6.20
C SER A 297 -13.54 2.20 4.70
N ALA A 298 -14.24 1.19 4.15
CA ALA A 298 -14.25 0.91 2.72
C ALA A 298 -14.89 2.05 1.89
N ALA A 299 -15.99 2.63 2.41
CA ALA A 299 -16.62 3.80 1.80
C ALA A 299 -15.65 4.99 1.72
N MET A 300 -14.88 5.25 2.79
CA MET A 300 -13.83 6.28 2.78
C MET A 300 -12.69 5.90 1.84
N ALA A 301 -12.23 4.63 1.85
CA ALA A 301 -11.16 4.16 0.97
C ALA A 301 -11.52 4.29 -0.53
N THR A 302 -12.81 4.17 -0.88
CA THR A 302 -13.32 4.42 -2.24
C THR A 302 -13.00 5.85 -2.71
N LEU A 303 -12.91 6.80 -1.78
CA LEU A 303 -12.62 8.22 -2.01
C LEU A 303 -11.26 8.65 -1.44
N CYS A 304 -10.34 7.70 -1.30
CA CYS A 304 -8.95 7.88 -0.93
C CYS A 304 -8.05 7.65 -2.17
N PRO A 305 -6.81 8.16 -2.23
CA PRO A 305 -5.93 7.89 -3.36
C PRO A 305 -5.72 6.40 -3.66
N ILE A 306 -5.46 5.57 -2.65
CA ILE A 306 -5.35 4.10 -2.81
C ILE A 306 -6.45 3.44 -1.96
N MET A 307 -7.21 2.53 -2.57
CA MET A 307 -8.23 1.72 -1.92
C MET A 307 -7.72 0.29 -1.77
N GLN A 308 -7.43 -0.14 -0.54
CA GLN A 308 -6.86 -1.45 -0.26
C GLN A 308 -7.50 -2.08 0.98
N TYR A 309 -7.72 -3.41 0.97
CA TYR A 309 -7.79 -4.20 2.17
C TYR A 309 -6.58 -5.10 2.29
N HIS A 310 -6.16 -5.37 3.52
CA HIS A 310 -5.04 -6.23 3.85
C HIS A 310 -5.21 -6.80 5.27
N ALA A 311 -4.60 -7.94 5.56
CA ALA A 311 -4.70 -8.58 6.86
C ALA A 311 -3.36 -9.17 7.29
N GLU A 312 -3.07 -9.07 8.60
CA GLU A 312 -1.89 -9.70 9.17
C GLU A 312 -1.96 -11.23 9.09
N TYR A 313 -0.81 -11.87 9.18
CA TYR A 313 -0.68 -13.31 9.27
C TYR A 313 -1.14 -13.82 10.65
N ASN A 314 -2.09 -14.74 10.69
CA ASN A 314 -2.68 -15.25 11.91
C ASN A 314 -2.32 -16.71 12.21
N HIS A 315 -1.24 -17.24 11.66
CA HIS A 315 -0.74 -18.59 11.88
C HIS A 315 -1.78 -19.71 11.65
N HIS A 316 -2.55 -19.60 10.57
CA HIS A 316 -3.59 -20.56 10.21
C HIS A 316 -4.72 -20.69 11.24
N GLN A 317 -4.99 -19.65 12.02
CA GLN A 317 -6.16 -19.62 12.89
C GLN A 317 -7.44 -19.81 12.07
N GLN A 318 -8.39 -20.52 12.67
CA GLN A 318 -9.71 -20.69 12.09
C GLN A 318 -10.76 -20.19 13.09
N PRO A 319 -11.69 -19.40 12.65
CA PRO A 319 -11.85 -18.86 11.28
C PRO A 319 -10.77 -17.83 10.92
N SER A 320 -10.47 -17.68 9.61
CA SER A 320 -9.46 -16.74 9.08
C SER A 320 -9.71 -15.29 9.49
N ASN A 321 -8.65 -14.52 9.62
CA ASN A 321 -8.70 -13.06 9.81
C ASN A 321 -8.64 -12.25 8.51
N ASP A 322 -8.69 -12.90 7.35
CA ASP A 322 -8.71 -12.20 6.07
C ASP A 322 -9.80 -11.11 6.02
N ARG A 323 -9.44 -9.93 5.52
CA ARG A 323 -10.38 -8.80 5.36
C ARG A 323 -11.10 -8.84 4.02
N THR A 324 -11.24 -10.03 3.43
CA THR A 324 -12.11 -10.20 2.26
C THR A 324 -13.58 -9.95 2.63
N PRO A 325 -14.38 -9.31 1.75
CA PRO A 325 -15.75 -8.96 2.10
C PRO A 325 -16.62 -10.18 2.45
N TRP A 326 -16.37 -11.34 1.82
CA TRP A 326 -17.07 -12.58 2.16
C TRP A 326 -16.67 -13.18 3.51
N ASN A 327 -15.41 -12.99 3.93
CA ASN A 327 -14.99 -13.43 5.27
C ASN A 327 -15.62 -12.54 6.33
N ILE A 328 -15.65 -11.21 6.13
CA ILE A 328 -16.34 -10.28 7.02
C ILE A 328 -17.83 -10.62 7.09
N ALA A 329 -18.49 -10.84 5.95
CA ALA A 329 -19.89 -11.24 5.88
C ALA A 329 -20.17 -12.52 6.68
N ALA A 330 -19.37 -13.56 6.50
CA ALA A 330 -19.51 -14.84 7.20
C ALA A 330 -19.24 -14.73 8.71
N ARG A 331 -18.27 -13.91 9.12
CA ARG A 331 -17.91 -13.73 10.54
C ARG A 331 -18.98 -13.00 11.34
N HIS A 332 -19.77 -12.15 10.69
CA HIS A 332 -20.80 -11.31 11.34
C HIS A 332 -22.23 -11.67 10.95
N ASP A 333 -22.45 -12.74 10.15
CA ASP A 333 -23.75 -13.08 9.58
C ASP A 333 -24.42 -11.87 8.88
N ALA A 334 -23.64 -11.16 8.09
CA ALA A 334 -23.97 -9.88 7.45
C ALA A 334 -23.78 -9.97 5.93
N ALA A 335 -24.71 -10.64 5.24
CA ALA A 335 -24.61 -10.91 3.80
C ALA A 335 -24.53 -9.64 2.94
N GLU A 336 -25.10 -8.53 3.41
CA GLU A 336 -25.07 -7.21 2.76
C GLU A 336 -23.67 -6.63 2.60
N VAL A 337 -22.67 -7.12 3.35
CA VAL A 337 -21.28 -6.64 3.26
C VAL A 337 -20.73 -6.86 1.85
N VAL A 338 -20.97 -8.03 1.25
CA VAL A 338 -20.46 -8.36 -0.09
C VAL A 338 -21.09 -7.46 -1.15
N GLU A 339 -22.40 -7.25 -1.08
CA GLU A 339 -23.14 -6.40 -2.02
C GLU A 339 -22.71 -4.94 -1.91
N THR A 340 -22.63 -4.42 -0.69
CA THR A 340 -22.23 -3.02 -0.43
C THR A 340 -20.77 -2.79 -0.86
N TYR A 341 -19.89 -3.72 -0.54
CA TYR A 341 -18.48 -3.62 -0.96
C TYR A 341 -18.34 -3.67 -2.49
N ARG A 342 -19.10 -4.52 -3.17
CA ARG A 342 -19.16 -4.56 -4.64
C ARG A 342 -19.53 -3.18 -5.19
N ALA A 343 -20.59 -2.56 -4.69
CA ALA A 343 -21.01 -1.23 -5.10
C ALA A 343 -19.91 -0.17 -4.89
N PHE A 344 -19.16 -0.24 -3.79
CA PHE A 344 -18.01 0.64 -3.56
C PHE A 344 -16.91 0.42 -4.59
N THR A 345 -16.58 -0.82 -4.96
CA THR A 345 -15.57 -1.08 -5.98
C THR A 345 -16.02 -0.67 -7.39
N GLU A 346 -17.31 -0.77 -7.70
CA GLU A 346 -17.89 -0.26 -8.94
C GLU A 346 -17.86 1.28 -9.00
N LEU A 347 -18.19 1.94 -7.90
CA LEU A 347 -18.02 3.41 -7.78
C LEU A 347 -16.55 3.79 -7.96
N ARG A 348 -15.65 3.04 -7.33
CA ARG A 348 -14.20 3.28 -7.46
C ARG A 348 -13.74 3.16 -8.90
N ASP A 349 -14.20 2.17 -9.64
CA ASP A 349 -13.84 1.98 -11.05
C ASP A 349 -14.31 3.18 -11.91
N ARG A 350 -15.51 3.72 -11.65
CA ARG A 350 -16.00 4.96 -12.28
C ARG A 350 -15.19 6.21 -11.89
N LEU A 351 -14.62 6.22 -10.69
CA LEU A 351 -13.79 7.34 -10.20
C LEU A 351 -12.37 7.36 -10.75
N VAL A 352 -11.86 6.26 -11.33
CA VAL A 352 -10.44 6.16 -11.79
C VAL A 352 -10.05 7.34 -12.67
N GLY A 353 -10.85 7.68 -13.67
CA GLY A 353 -10.55 8.80 -14.57
C GLY A 353 -10.51 10.15 -13.87
N TYR A 354 -11.41 10.38 -12.89
CA TYR A 354 -11.39 11.59 -12.06
C TYR A 354 -10.15 11.64 -11.17
N LEU A 355 -9.83 10.55 -10.49
CA LEU A 355 -8.67 10.47 -9.59
C LEU A 355 -7.37 10.69 -10.33
N ASP A 356 -7.20 10.04 -11.49
CA ASP A 356 -6.03 10.18 -12.35
C ASP A 356 -5.85 11.64 -12.81
N GLN A 357 -6.90 12.26 -13.32
CA GLN A 357 -6.87 13.66 -13.74
C GLN A 357 -6.51 14.60 -12.57
N GLN A 358 -7.16 14.41 -11.41
CA GLN A 358 -6.94 15.27 -10.24
C GLN A 358 -5.56 15.04 -9.61
N TYR A 359 -5.04 13.82 -9.66
CA TYR A 359 -3.69 13.50 -9.21
C TYR A 359 -2.65 14.23 -10.05
N HIS A 360 -2.72 14.15 -11.37
CA HIS A 360 -1.78 14.82 -12.28
C HIS A 360 -1.88 16.35 -12.19
N ALA A 361 -3.09 16.89 -12.06
CA ALA A 361 -3.28 18.32 -11.79
C ALA A 361 -2.69 18.73 -10.43
N GLY A 362 -2.80 17.84 -9.43
CA GLY A 362 -2.19 18.00 -8.12
C GLY A 362 -0.67 18.04 -8.17
N ILE A 363 -0.03 17.14 -8.91
CA ILE A 363 1.42 17.14 -9.15
C ILE A 363 1.86 18.49 -9.75
N ALA A 364 1.18 18.94 -10.79
CA ALA A 364 1.52 20.19 -11.49
C ALA A 364 1.37 21.45 -10.60
N SER A 365 0.42 21.43 -9.65
CA SER A 365 0.12 22.57 -8.77
C SER A 365 0.74 22.47 -7.37
N GLY A 366 1.39 21.36 -7.04
CA GLY A 366 1.91 21.07 -5.69
C GLY A 366 0.80 20.82 -4.65
N ARG A 367 -0.38 20.35 -5.07
CA ARG A 367 -1.52 20.09 -4.19
C ARG A 367 -1.82 18.59 -4.13
N PRO A 368 -1.91 17.98 -2.92
CA PRO A 368 -2.23 16.56 -2.82
C PRO A 368 -3.63 16.25 -3.33
N LEU A 369 -3.87 14.99 -3.69
CA LEU A 369 -5.20 14.53 -4.12
C LEU A 369 -6.20 14.60 -2.95
N MET A 370 -5.81 14.16 -1.76
CA MET A 370 -6.60 14.22 -0.52
C MET A 370 -6.14 15.43 0.32
N ARG A 371 -7.03 16.37 0.60
CA ARG A 371 -6.68 17.70 1.13
C ARG A 371 -7.52 18.09 2.34
N PRO A 372 -6.91 18.48 3.48
CA PRO A 372 -7.66 19.04 4.59
C PRO A 372 -8.37 20.34 4.17
N LEU A 373 -9.56 20.58 4.70
CA LEU A 373 -10.33 21.80 4.38
C LEU A 373 -9.55 23.07 4.71
N SER A 374 -8.70 23.04 5.73
CA SER A 374 -7.86 24.17 6.15
C SER A 374 -6.85 24.61 5.08
N LEU A 375 -6.48 23.74 4.14
CA LEU A 375 -5.61 24.10 3.02
C LEU A 375 -6.31 25.06 2.03
N HIS A 376 -7.61 24.89 1.82
CA HIS A 376 -8.41 25.72 0.92
C HIS A 376 -9.07 26.92 1.62
N TRP A 377 -9.47 26.75 2.87
CA TRP A 377 -10.13 27.79 3.67
C TRP A 377 -9.36 28.11 4.95
N PRO A 378 -8.08 28.58 4.86
CA PRO A 378 -7.21 28.77 6.03
C PRO A 378 -7.71 29.87 7.00
N ARG A 379 -8.59 30.76 6.50
CA ARG A 379 -9.15 31.86 7.32
C ARG A 379 -10.53 31.54 7.91
N ASP A 380 -11.09 30.36 7.61
CA ASP A 380 -12.35 29.92 8.19
C ASP A 380 -12.10 29.03 9.41
N PRO A 381 -12.30 29.53 10.66
CA PRO A 381 -12.00 28.75 11.84
C PRO A 381 -12.92 27.52 12.03
N ARG A 382 -14.04 27.46 11.31
CA ARG A 382 -15.00 26.36 11.41
C ARG A 382 -14.48 25.07 10.81
N VAL A 383 -13.60 25.13 9.81
CA VAL A 383 -13.00 23.93 9.17
C VAL A 383 -12.21 23.08 10.15
N TRP A 384 -11.65 23.68 11.20
CA TRP A 384 -10.89 22.96 12.23
C TRP A 384 -11.74 22.11 13.17
N ARG A 385 -13.06 22.34 13.16
CA ARG A 385 -14.01 21.54 13.95
C ARG A 385 -14.44 20.26 13.24
N PHE A 386 -14.09 20.11 11.95
CA PHE A 386 -14.40 18.98 11.09
C PHE A 386 -13.11 18.36 10.52
N PRO A 387 -12.20 17.84 11.36
CA PRO A 387 -10.87 17.43 10.97
C PRO A 387 -10.83 16.22 10.02
N TYR A 388 -11.92 15.45 9.98
CA TYR A 388 -12.04 14.25 9.13
C TYR A 388 -12.65 14.55 7.76
N GLN A 389 -13.21 15.74 7.56
CA GLN A 389 -13.68 16.18 6.25
C GLN A 389 -12.51 16.64 5.37
N TYR A 390 -12.56 16.31 4.10
CA TYR A 390 -11.48 16.67 3.18
C TYR A 390 -12.00 16.92 1.77
N LEU A 391 -11.20 17.60 0.96
CA LEU A 391 -11.37 17.65 -0.49
C LEU A 391 -10.61 16.50 -1.15
N LEU A 392 -11.28 15.81 -2.07
CA LEU A 392 -10.69 14.86 -3.00
C LEU A 392 -10.55 15.56 -4.35
N GLY A 393 -9.32 15.92 -4.73
CA GLY A 393 -9.06 16.80 -5.85
C GLY A 393 -9.62 18.21 -5.59
N ASP A 394 -9.95 18.92 -6.66
CA ASP A 394 -10.46 20.30 -6.57
C ASP A 394 -11.99 20.37 -6.38
N HIS A 395 -12.71 19.24 -6.52
CA HIS A 395 -14.13 19.30 -6.80
C HIS A 395 -15.05 18.57 -5.81
N LEU A 396 -14.55 17.57 -5.09
CA LEU A 396 -15.38 16.75 -4.20
C LEU A 396 -15.02 17.01 -2.74
N LEU A 397 -15.99 17.38 -1.92
CA LEU A 397 -15.87 17.40 -0.46
C LEU A 397 -16.43 16.10 0.08
N VAL A 398 -15.63 15.39 0.84
CA VAL A 398 -15.93 14.07 1.41
C VAL A 398 -16.07 14.20 2.93
N ALA A 399 -17.11 13.61 3.49
CA ALA A 399 -17.37 13.60 4.93
C ALA A 399 -17.53 12.15 5.44
N PRO A 400 -16.45 11.47 5.86
CA PRO A 400 -16.53 10.11 6.39
C PRO A 400 -17.35 10.01 7.67
N VAL A 401 -18.06 8.89 7.82
CA VAL A 401 -18.70 8.51 9.09
C VAL A 401 -17.64 7.85 9.97
N THR A 402 -17.32 8.46 11.09
CA THR A 402 -16.18 8.08 11.94
C THR A 402 -16.57 7.56 13.32
N GLU A 403 -17.87 7.42 13.58
CA GLU A 403 -18.41 6.88 14.83
C GLU A 403 -19.44 5.79 14.53
N PRO A 404 -19.55 4.74 15.36
CA PRO A 404 -20.46 3.64 15.14
C PRO A 404 -21.94 4.06 15.32
N GLY A 405 -22.83 3.38 14.59
CA GLY A 405 -24.28 3.49 14.74
C GLY A 405 -24.88 4.79 14.21
N LEU A 406 -24.14 5.58 13.44
CA LEU A 406 -24.64 6.84 12.89
C LEU A 406 -25.24 6.64 11.49
N GLU A 407 -26.52 6.97 11.35
CA GLU A 407 -27.22 7.05 10.07
C GLU A 407 -27.33 8.50 9.54
N ARG A 408 -26.94 9.47 10.36
CA ARG A 408 -26.89 10.90 10.03
C ARG A 408 -25.67 11.54 10.69
N ILE A 409 -25.01 12.44 9.99
CA ILE A 409 -23.85 13.17 10.50
C ILE A 409 -23.95 14.68 10.27
N GLU A 410 -23.24 15.45 11.07
CA GLU A 410 -23.01 16.87 10.81
C GLU A 410 -21.90 17.06 9.82
N VAL A 411 -22.15 17.85 8.77
CA VAL A 411 -21.19 18.22 7.74
C VAL A 411 -21.07 19.72 7.66
N TYR A 412 -19.88 20.25 7.72
CA TYR A 412 -19.61 21.64 7.45
C TYR A 412 -19.30 21.84 5.97
N LEU A 413 -20.11 22.64 5.29
CA LEU A 413 -19.88 23.08 3.92
C LEU A 413 -19.30 24.50 3.95
N PRO A 414 -18.06 24.75 3.49
CA PRO A 414 -17.49 26.09 3.39
C PRO A 414 -18.30 27.01 2.46
N ASN A 415 -18.05 28.34 2.53
CA ASN A 415 -18.80 29.30 1.73
C ASN A 415 -18.86 28.91 0.25
N GLY A 416 -20.04 28.95 -0.33
CA GLY A 416 -20.35 28.56 -1.71
C GLY A 416 -21.72 27.91 -1.81
N SER A 417 -22.10 27.47 -2.99
CA SER A 417 -23.31 26.66 -3.23
C SER A 417 -22.86 25.24 -3.53
N TRP A 418 -23.38 24.28 -2.81
CA TRP A 418 -23.01 22.87 -2.85
C TRP A 418 -24.17 22.01 -3.33
N VAL A 419 -23.86 20.86 -3.88
CA VAL A 419 -24.84 19.84 -4.31
C VAL A 419 -24.40 18.51 -3.72
N ASP A 420 -25.31 17.81 -3.08
CA ASP A 420 -25.12 16.40 -2.76
C ASP A 420 -25.04 15.61 -4.07
N VAL A 421 -23.95 14.88 -4.29
CA VAL A 421 -23.71 14.20 -5.55
C VAL A 421 -24.64 12.99 -5.75
N TRP A 422 -25.21 12.46 -4.69
CA TRP A 422 -26.07 11.28 -4.73
C TRP A 422 -27.47 11.59 -5.23
N ASP A 423 -28.11 12.61 -4.68
CA ASP A 423 -29.51 12.92 -4.98
C ASP A 423 -29.72 14.28 -5.69
N GLY A 424 -28.70 15.13 -5.69
CA GLY A 424 -28.74 16.44 -6.31
C GLY A 424 -29.34 17.54 -5.43
N THR A 425 -29.52 17.30 -4.15
CA THR A 425 -29.98 18.31 -3.20
C THR A 425 -29.00 19.47 -3.13
N GLU A 426 -29.48 20.68 -3.34
CA GLU A 426 -28.68 21.91 -3.23
C GLU A 426 -28.61 22.36 -1.76
N LEU A 427 -27.39 22.70 -1.34
CA LEU A 427 -27.07 23.11 0.03
C LEU A 427 -26.28 24.42 0.05
N GLU A 428 -26.68 25.33 0.92
CA GLU A 428 -25.95 26.58 1.13
C GLU A 428 -24.70 26.35 1.97
N GLY A 429 -23.55 26.84 1.51
CA GLY A 429 -22.29 26.82 2.26
C GLY A 429 -22.22 27.87 3.37
N GLY A 430 -21.09 27.87 4.08
CA GLY A 430 -20.85 28.73 5.24
C GLY A 430 -21.56 28.26 6.51
N ARG A 431 -22.10 27.05 6.55
CA ARG A 431 -22.87 26.51 7.68
C ARG A 431 -22.75 24.98 7.79
N THR A 432 -23.15 24.47 8.94
CA THR A 432 -23.25 23.03 9.20
C THR A 432 -24.63 22.53 8.79
N HIS A 433 -24.67 21.34 8.18
CA HIS A 433 -25.86 20.59 7.81
C HIS A 433 -25.88 19.25 8.48
N THR A 434 -27.04 18.74 8.86
CA THR A 434 -27.25 17.34 9.24
C THR A 434 -27.70 16.60 7.99
N VAL A 435 -26.93 15.63 7.54
CA VAL A 435 -27.17 14.87 6.31
C VAL A 435 -27.33 13.38 6.61
N ASP A 436 -28.07 12.68 5.76
CA ASP A 436 -28.21 11.22 5.85
C ASP A 436 -26.91 10.54 5.43
N ALA A 437 -26.55 9.51 6.16
CA ALA A 437 -25.33 8.74 5.94
C ALA A 437 -25.61 7.23 6.10
N PRO A 438 -26.44 6.64 5.22
CA PRO A 438 -26.70 5.20 5.27
C PRO A 438 -25.42 4.40 5.03
N ILE A 439 -25.40 3.12 5.40
CA ILE A 439 -24.20 2.30 5.40
C ILE A 439 -23.61 2.09 4.00
N ASP A 440 -24.43 2.15 2.98
CA ASP A 440 -24.07 1.96 1.56
C ASP A 440 -23.58 3.23 0.87
N ARG A 441 -23.51 4.36 1.57
CA ARG A 441 -23.06 5.64 1.03
C ARG A 441 -22.23 6.42 2.03
N ILE A 442 -21.30 7.20 1.49
CA ILE A 442 -20.56 8.21 2.22
C ILE A 442 -21.04 9.60 1.74
N PRO A 443 -21.32 10.57 2.62
CA PRO A 443 -21.68 11.92 2.19
C PRO A 443 -20.59 12.59 1.37
N VAL A 444 -20.94 13.00 0.15
CA VAL A 444 -20.05 13.68 -0.80
C VAL A 444 -20.78 14.85 -1.44
N PHE A 445 -20.09 15.97 -1.54
CA PHE A 445 -20.64 17.21 -2.07
C PHE A 445 -19.72 17.79 -3.15
N ALA A 446 -20.32 18.37 -4.17
CA ALA A 446 -19.61 19.13 -5.20
C ALA A 446 -20.11 20.58 -5.25
N LEU A 447 -19.26 21.51 -5.65
CA LEU A 447 -19.73 22.88 -5.95
C LEU A 447 -20.73 22.85 -7.09
N THR A 448 -21.82 23.63 -6.99
CA THR A 448 -22.96 23.59 -7.92
C THR A 448 -22.57 23.69 -9.39
N HIS A 449 -21.59 24.53 -9.72
CA HIS A 449 -21.13 24.72 -11.10
C HIS A 449 -20.36 23.51 -11.69
N GLN A 450 -19.97 22.54 -10.85
CA GLN A 450 -19.25 21.32 -11.23
C GLN A 450 -20.09 20.05 -11.05
N ALA A 451 -21.17 20.13 -10.28
CA ALA A 451 -21.97 18.98 -9.89
C ALA A 451 -22.53 18.19 -11.08
N ALA A 452 -22.92 18.85 -12.16
CA ALA A 452 -23.52 18.20 -13.33
C ALA A 452 -22.57 17.20 -14.01
N SER A 453 -21.26 17.47 -14.06
CA SER A 453 -20.27 16.59 -14.65
C SER A 453 -19.83 15.46 -13.71
N LEU A 454 -20.02 15.61 -12.41
CA LEU A 454 -19.55 14.67 -11.40
C LEU A 454 -20.64 13.69 -10.92
N ARG A 455 -21.91 14.11 -10.89
CA ARG A 455 -23.02 13.28 -10.42
C ARG A 455 -23.14 11.95 -11.19
N GLY A 456 -22.89 11.95 -12.50
CA GLY A 456 -22.91 10.74 -13.30
C GLY A 456 -21.95 9.64 -12.81
N ILE A 457 -20.89 10.00 -12.07
CA ILE A 457 -19.99 9.04 -11.45
C ILE A 457 -20.68 8.28 -10.32
N PHE A 458 -21.55 8.97 -9.55
CA PHE A 458 -22.19 8.43 -8.35
C PHE A 458 -23.53 7.76 -8.62
N THR A 459 -24.26 8.20 -9.64
CA THR A 459 -25.63 7.76 -9.95
C THR A 459 -25.73 6.84 -11.15
N GLY A 460 -24.59 6.54 -11.82
CA GLY A 460 -24.46 5.84 -13.11
C GLY A 460 -24.64 4.37 -13.15
#